data_267357023ca79d94d83c8952470ee8eb
#
_entry.id   267357023ca79d94d83c8952470ee8eb
#
_cell.length_a   1.000
_cell.length_b   1.000
_cell.length_c   1.000
_cell.angle_alpha   90.00
_cell.angle_beta   90.00
_cell.angle_gamma   90.00
#
_symmetry.space_group_name_H-M   'P 1'
#
loop_
_entity.id
_entity.type
_entity.pdbx_description
1 polymer ?
#
loop_
_entity_poly.entity_id
_entity_poly.type
_entity_poly.pdbx_seq_one_letter_code
_entity_poly.pdbx_strand_id
1 'polypeptide(L)'
;MFLLSIKQFQSHRCQKLEIQRQRESIILIASENVTSRAVFDALGSPMSNKYSEGYPGARYYGGNQHIDSIELTCQARALKAFHLDPEKWGVNVQCLSGSPANLQVYQAIMRPHDRLMGLDLPHGGHLSHGYQTPQRK
;
A
#
# COMPACT_ATOMS: atom_id res chain seq x y z
N MET A 1 -9.64 0.78 31.54
CA MET A 1 -8.47 -0.09 31.62
C MET A 1 -8.82 -1.57 31.45
N PHE A 2 -9.82 -2.12 32.14
CA PHE A 2 -10.21 -3.53 32.05
C PHE A 2 -10.72 -3.97 30.65
N LEU A 3 -11.50 -3.15 29.95
CA LEU A 3 -12.01 -3.45 28.60
C LEU A 3 -10.91 -3.46 27.52
N LEU A 4 -9.82 -2.70 27.70
CA LEU A 4 -8.67 -2.71 26.80
C LEU A 4 -7.89 -4.03 26.91
N SER A 5 -7.77 -4.58 28.13
CA SER A 5 -7.07 -5.85 28.35
C SER A 5 -7.78 -7.05 27.71
N ILE A 6 -9.11 -7.07 27.75
CA ILE A 6 -9.92 -8.15 27.13
C ILE A 6 -9.82 -8.09 25.60
N LYS A 7 -9.94 -6.89 25.01
CA LYS A 7 -9.79 -6.71 23.55
C LYS A 7 -8.38 -7.05 23.08
N GLN A 8 -7.38 -6.71 23.84
CA GLN A 8 -5.98 -7.03 23.52
C GLN A 8 -5.71 -8.53 23.62
N PHE A 9 -6.28 -9.22 24.59
CA PHE A 9 -6.22 -10.68 24.73
C PHE A 9 -6.92 -11.40 23.57
N GLN A 10 -8.07 -10.90 23.16
CA GLN A 10 -8.83 -11.46 22.03
C GLN A 10 -8.08 -11.27 20.70
N SER A 11 -7.51 -10.10 20.45
CA SER A 11 -6.67 -9.82 19.27
C SER A 11 -5.45 -10.74 19.22
N HIS A 12 -4.74 -10.91 20.32
CA HIS A 12 -3.57 -11.79 20.40
C HIS A 12 -3.91 -13.26 20.14
N ARG A 13 -5.07 -13.71 20.64
CA ARG A 13 -5.57 -15.08 20.35
C ARG A 13 -5.85 -15.25 18.86
N CYS A 14 -6.52 -14.28 18.21
CA CYS A 14 -6.79 -14.33 16.77
C CYS A 14 -5.51 -14.36 15.95
N GLN A 15 -4.51 -13.55 16.33
CA GLN A 15 -3.19 -13.57 15.66
C GLN A 15 -2.53 -14.95 15.73
N LYS A 16 -2.55 -15.61 16.87
CA LYS A 16 -1.99 -16.96 17.02
C LYS A 16 -2.73 -17.99 16.16
N LEU A 17 -4.05 -17.93 16.15
CA LEU A 17 -4.87 -18.83 15.32
C LEU A 17 -4.63 -18.60 13.83
N GLU A 18 -4.46 -17.36 13.39
CA GLU A 18 -4.16 -17.03 12.00
C GLU A 18 -2.75 -17.51 11.60
N ILE A 19 -1.75 -17.34 12.47
CA ILE A 19 -0.40 -17.89 12.23
C ILE A 19 -0.48 -19.40 12.08
N GLN A 20 -1.24 -20.09 12.93
CA GLN A 20 -1.44 -21.52 12.86
C GLN A 20 -2.12 -21.90 11.54
N ARG A 21 -3.21 -21.22 11.16
CA ARG A 21 -3.91 -21.44 9.90
C ARG A 21 -2.96 -21.34 8.70
N GLN A 22 -2.15 -20.29 8.63
CA GLN A 22 -1.19 -20.10 7.53
C GLN A 22 -0.11 -21.17 7.47
N ARG A 23 0.29 -21.75 8.60
CA ARG A 23 1.28 -22.84 8.65
C ARG A 23 0.70 -24.19 8.25
N GLU A 24 -0.57 -24.43 8.54
CA GLU A 24 -1.24 -25.70 8.35
C GLU A 24 -2.06 -25.79 7.05
N SER A 25 -2.18 -24.67 6.32
CA SER A 25 -2.99 -24.57 5.11
C SER A 25 -2.15 -24.27 3.88
N ILE A 26 -2.53 -24.83 2.75
CA ILE A 26 -2.01 -24.42 1.43
C ILE A 26 -2.85 -23.26 0.94
N ILE A 27 -2.24 -22.10 0.77
CA ILE A 27 -2.92 -20.89 0.33
C ILE A 27 -2.81 -20.82 -1.20
N LEU A 28 -3.96 -20.90 -1.88
CA LEU A 28 -4.05 -20.87 -3.35
C LEU A 28 -4.60 -19.53 -3.88
N ILE A 29 -4.68 -18.51 -3.04
CA ILE A 29 -5.09 -17.17 -3.45
C ILE A 29 -3.87 -16.43 -3.98
N ALA A 30 -3.81 -16.21 -5.29
CA ALA A 30 -2.64 -15.64 -5.97
C ALA A 30 -2.25 -14.22 -5.52
N SER A 31 -3.18 -13.48 -4.93
CA SER A 31 -2.94 -12.12 -4.41
C SER A 31 -2.36 -12.08 -3.00
N GLU A 32 -2.29 -13.22 -2.30
CA GLU A 32 -1.68 -13.29 -0.98
C GLU A 32 -0.16 -13.48 -1.08
N ASN A 33 0.56 -12.90 -0.12
CA ASN A 33 2.00 -13.02 0.00
C ASN A 33 2.41 -13.16 1.47
N VAL A 34 3.62 -13.64 1.71
CA VAL A 34 4.22 -13.75 3.04
C VAL A 34 5.04 -12.49 3.32
N THR A 35 4.58 -11.69 4.26
CA THR A 35 5.23 -10.44 4.64
C THR A 35 6.47 -10.69 5.51
N SER A 36 7.55 -9.96 5.25
CA SER A 36 8.76 -10.04 6.06
C SER A 36 8.57 -9.47 7.46
N ARG A 37 9.35 -9.94 8.41
CA ARG A 37 9.37 -9.42 9.78
C ARG A 37 9.64 -7.92 9.83
N ALA A 38 10.53 -7.41 8.98
CA ALA A 38 10.87 -5.99 8.91
C ALA A 38 9.65 -5.10 8.60
N VAL A 39 8.72 -5.56 7.75
CA VAL A 39 7.48 -4.84 7.46
C VAL A 39 6.58 -4.80 8.69
N PHE A 40 6.41 -5.92 9.39
CA PHE A 40 5.64 -5.96 10.64
C PHE A 40 6.22 -5.03 11.69
N ASP A 41 7.53 -5.02 11.86
CA ASP A 41 8.22 -4.18 12.84
C ASP A 41 8.04 -2.68 12.53
N ALA A 42 8.04 -2.30 11.24
CA ALA A 42 7.79 -0.93 10.81
C ALA A 42 6.33 -0.51 11.04
N LEU A 43 5.36 -1.35 10.64
CA LEU A 43 3.93 -1.07 10.80
C LEU A 43 3.50 -1.00 12.27
N GLY A 44 4.08 -1.83 13.13
CA GLY A 44 3.82 -1.85 14.57
C GLY A 44 4.66 -0.85 15.38
N SER A 45 5.30 0.11 14.75
CA SER A 45 6.19 1.08 15.39
C SER A 45 5.50 2.39 15.73
N PRO A 46 6.11 3.26 16.58
CA PRO A 46 5.63 4.60 16.88
C PRO A 46 5.51 5.51 15.62
N MET A 47 6.13 5.17 14.51
CA MET A 47 5.97 5.90 13.24
C MET A 47 4.51 5.92 12.78
N SER A 48 3.72 4.92 13.12
CA SER A 48 2.28 4.87 12.83
C SER A 48 1.47 5.99 13.52
N ASN A 49 2.02 6.66 14.52
CA ASN A 49 1.38 7.77 15.22
C ASN A 49 1.61 9.12 14.50
N LYS A 50 2.55 9.17 13.54
CA LYS A 50 2.97 10.44 12.95
C LYS A 50 2.10 10.86 11.78
N TYR A 51 1.58 12.06 11.86
CA TYR A 51 0.88 12.73 10.77
C TYR A 51 1.89 13.40 9.83
N SER A 52 1.92 12.98 8.52
CA SER A 52 2.98 13.35 7.58
C SER A 52 2.46 13.80 6.22
N GLU A 53 1.36 14.57 6.21
CA GLU A 53 0.83 15.18 4.99
C GLU A 53 1.86 16.09 4.33
N GLY A 54 1.87 16.07 3.01
CA GLY A 54 2.84 16.79 2.18
C GLY A 54 3.96 15.86 1.70
N TYR A 55 5.07 16.45 1.29
CA TYR A 55 6.24 15.74 0.78
C TYR A 55 7.47 15.95 1.69
N PRO A 56 8.51 15.13 1.58
CA PRO A 56 9.76 15.34 2.29
C PRO A 56 10.28 16.77 2.10
N GLY A 57 10.58 17.44 3.23
CA GLY A 57 10.99 18.85 3.23
C GLY A 57 9.87 19.87 3.01
N ALA A 58 8.65 19.44 2.70
CA ALA A 58 7.49 20.29 2.46
C ALA A 58 6.23 19.74 3.14
N ARG A 59 6.34 19.45 4.45
CA ARG A 59 5.26 18.93 5.27
C ARG A 59 4.39 20.04 5.83
N TYR A 60 3.09 19.76 6.03
CA TYR A 60 2.18 20.68 6.70
C TYR A 60 2.44 20.77 8.21
N TYR A 61 3.08 19.74 8.80
CA TYR A 61 3.33 19.65 10.24
C TYR A 61 4.80 19.40 10.53
N GLY A 62 5.27 19.93 11.68
CA GLY A 62 6.62 19.71 12.17
C GLY A 62 6.88 18.28 12.67
N GLY A 63 8.14 17.96 12.95
CA GLY A 63 8.55 16.68 13.52
C GLY A 63 8.63 15.52 12.54
N ASN A 64 8.75 15.80 11.25
CA ASN A 64 8.76 14.79 10.19
C ASN A 64 10.17 14.39 9.69
N GLN A 65 11.24 14.84 10.34
CA GLN A 65 12.62 14.58 9.90
C GLN A 65 12.94 13.10 9.71
N HIS A 66 12.42 12.25 10.57
CA HIS A 66 12.64 10.79 10.46
C HIS A 66 11.74 10.14 9.41
N ILE A 67 10.51 10.61 9.29
CA ILE A 67 9.59 10.16 8.24
C ILE A 67 10.12 10.56 6.87
N ASP A 68 10.62 11.79 6.71
CA ASP A 68 11.26 12.26 5.49
C ASP A 68 12.44 11.38 5.08
N SER A 69 13.29 11.03 6.05
CA SER A 69 14.43 10.14 5.78
C SER A 69 13.99 8.76 5.28
N ILE A 70 12.91 8.21 5.83
CA ILE A 70 12.37 6.91 5.41
C ILE A 70 11.75 7.02 4.01
N GLU A 71 10.96 8.07 3.75
CA GLU A 71 10.33 8.27 2.44
C GLU A 71 11.38 8.47 1.34
N LEU A 72 12.38 9.31 1.55
CA LEU A 72 13.49 9.53 0.63
C LEU A 72 14.30 8.25 0.39
N THR A 73 14.53 7.45 1.43
CA THR A 73 15.20 6.14 1.29
C THR A 73 14.35 5.19 0.45
N CYS A 74 13.04 5.18 0.64
CA CYS A 74 12.13 4.36 -0.14
C CYS A 74 12.13 4.77 -1.61
N GLN A 75 12.08 6.06 -1.91
CA GLN A 75 12.17 6.61 -3.26
C GLN A 75 13.47 6.20 -3.95
N ALA A 76 14.62 6.38 -3.27
CA ALA A 76 15.92 6.01 -3.80
C ALA A 76 16.02 4.50 -4.09
N ARG A 77 15.49 3.66 -3.20
CA ARG A 77 15.47 2.21 -3.39
C ARG A 77 14.56 1.79 -4.54
N ALA A 78 13.42 2.43 -4.71
CA ALA A 78 12.51 2.17 -5.83
C ALA A 78 13.18 2.51 -7.16
N LEU A 79 13.77 3.70 -7.31
CA LEU A 79 14.50 4.08 -8.51
C LEU A 79 15.63 3.10 -8.83
N LYS A 80 16.40 2.71 -7.81
CA LYS A 80 17.48 1.74 -7.96
C LYS A 80 16.96 0.36 -8.41
N ALA A 81 15.86 -0.10 -7.86
CA ALA A 81 15.26 -1.40 -8.21
C ALA A 81 14.83 -1.47 -9.67
N PHE A 82 14.39 -0.35 -10.23
CA PHE A 82 14.02 -0.23 -11.65
C PHE A 82 15.16 0.26 -12.55
N HIS A 83 16.38 0.45 -12.02
CA HIS A 83 17.55 0.95 -12.75
C HIS A 83 17.31 2.32 -13.41
N LEU A 84 16.57 3.20 -12.73
CA LEU A 84 16.20 4.52 -13.21
C LEU A 84 17.16 5.59 -12.67
N ASP A 85 17.50 6.53 -13.54
CA ASP A 85 18.33 7.68 -13.23
C ASP A 85 17.50 8.70 -12.40
N PRO A 86 17.87 9.02 -11.16
CA PRO A 86 17.12 9.94 -10.30
C PRO A 86 17.07 11.38 -10.83
N GLU A 87 17.92 11.78 -11.77
CA GLU A 87 17.86 13.10 -12.40
C GLU A 87 16.78 13.18 -13.48
N LYS A 88 16.33 12.04 -14.00
CA LYS A 88 15.33 11.95 -15.07
C LYS A 88 14.00 11.41 -14.61
N TRP A 89 14.00 10.68 -13.51
CA TRP A 89 12.82 9.97 -13.01
C TRP A 89 12.50 10.33 -11.55
N GLY A 90 11.25 10.62 -11.31
CA GLY A 90 10.70 10.69 -9.97
C GLY A 90 9.90 9.44 -9.62
N VAL A 91 9.70 9.20 -8.34
CA VAL A 91 8.82 8.14 -7.85
C VAL A 91 7.97 8.66 -6.70
N ASN A 92 6.68 8.38 -6.73
CA ASN A 92 5.78 8.62 -5.61
C ASN A 92 5.58 7.30 -4.87
N VAL A 93 5.95 7.26 -3.59
CA VAL A 93 5.84 6.08 -2.71
C VAL A 93 4.73 6.23 -1.67
N GLN A 94 3.88 7.26 -1.80
CA GLN A 94 2.81 7.56 -0.83
C GLN A 94 1.50 6.83 -1.13
N CYS A 95 1.39 6.15 -2.28
CA CYS A 95 0.18 5.41 -2.63
C CYS A 95 -0.09 4.31 -1.61
N LEU A 96 -1.32 4.29 -1.08
CA LEU A 96 -1.75 3.31 -0.08
C LEU A 96 -1.75 1.87 -0.62
N SER A 97 -2.10 1.70 -1.90
CA SER A 97 -2.17 0.41 -2.58
C SER A 97 -2.22 0.60 -4.10
N GLY A 98 -2.25 -0.51 -4.86
CA GLY A 98 -2.26 -0.48 -6.33
C GLY A 98 -3.47 0.22 -6.94
N SER A 99 -4.68 0.05 -6.40
CA SER A 99 -5.87 0.73 -6.93
C SER A 99 -5.80 2.26 -6.79
N PRO A 100 -5.43 2.83 -5.64
CA PRO A 100 -5.17 4.27 -5.54
C PRO A 100 -4.03 4.74 -6.46
N ALA A 101 -2.97 3.95 -6.65
CA ALA A 101 -1.89 4.29 -7.56
C ALA A 101 -2.41 4.42 -9.00
N ASN A 102 -3.19 3.45 -9.47
CA ASN A 102 -3.79 3.49 -10.80
C ASN A 102 -4.74 4.69 -10.95
N LEU A 103 -5.58 4.95 -9.95
CA LEU A 103 -6.48 6.10 -9.96
C LEU A 103 -5.71 7.44 -10.10
N GLN A 104 -4.61 7.59 -9.36
CA GLN A 104 -3.77 8.78 -9.45
C GLN A 104 -3.18 8.95 -10.85
N VAL A 105 -2.74 7.87 -11.49
CA VAL A 105 -2.26 7.91 -12.88
C VAL A 105 -3.38 8.35 -13.82
N TYR A 106 -4.58 7.78 -13.69
CA TYR A 106 -5.70 8.18 -14.55
C TYR A 106 -6.04 9.67 -14.38
N GLN A 107 -6.08 10.15 -13.13
CA GLN A 107 -6.35 11.56 -12.86
C GLN A 107 -5.27 12.50 -13.40
N ALA A 108 -4.02 12.04 -13.47
CA ALA A 108 -2.91 12.84 -13.98
C ALA A 108 -2.93 12.97 -15.51
N ILE A 109 -3.36 11.93 -16.24
CA ILE A 109 -3.21 11.87 -17.70
C ILE A 109 -4.55 11.91 -18.46
N MET A 110 -5.69 11.79 -17.76
CA MET A 110 -7.01 11.74 -18.37
C MET A 110 -7.93 12.83 -17.81
N ARG A 111 -8.86 13.29 -18.64
CA ARG A 111 -9.96 14.15 -18.23
C ARG A 111 -11.23 13.32 -17.99
N PRO A 112 -12.22 13.83 -17.26
CA PRO A 112 -13.54 13.21 -17.18
C PRO A 112 -14.09 12.91 -18.58
N HIS A 113 -14.60 11.69 -18.76
CA HIS A 113 -15.14 11.14 -20.02
C HIS A 113 -14.10 10.73 -21.07
N ASP A 114 -12.80 10.85 -20.80
CA ASP A 114 -11.79 10.23 -21.68
C ASP A 114 -11.91 8.69 -21.63
N ARG A 115 -11.51 8.06 -22.71
CA ARG A 115 -11.65 6.61 -22.86
C ARG A 115 -10.41 5.88 -22.38
N LEU A 116 -10.62 4.87 -21.54
CA LEU A 116 -9.62 3.90 -21.13
C LEU A 116 -9.98 2.52 -21.71
N MET A 117 -9.01 1.83 -22.25
CA MET A 117 -9.15 0.43 -22.66
C MET A 117 -8.22 -0.43 -21.81
N GLY A 118 -8.78 -1.39 -21.11
CA GLY A 118 -8.06 -2.36 -20.28
C GLY A 118 -8.48 -3.79 -20.64
N LEU A 119 -7.70 -4.77 -20.18
CA LEU A 119 -8.10 -6.16 -20.26
C LEU A 119 -9.29 -6.43 -19.34
N ASP A 120 -10.19 -7.28 -19.78
CA ASP A 120 -11.29 -7.79 -18.95
C ASP A 120 -10.76 -8.73 -17.86
N LEU A 121 -11.47 -8.83 -16.74
CA LEU A 121 -11.05 -9.62 -15.56
C LEU A 121 -10.69 -11.07 -15.93
N PRO A 122 -11.48 -11.84 -16.70
CA PRO A 122 -11.13 -13.20 -17.09
C PRO A 122 -9.86 -13.30 -17.96
N HIS A 123 -9.42 -12.18 -18.52
CA HIS A 123 -8.27 -12.10 -19.43
C HIS A 123 -7.04 -11.43 -18.81
N GLY A 124 -6.99 -11.33 -17.48
CA GLY A 124 -5.87 -10.74 -16.75
C GLY A 124 -6.03 -9.26 -16.43
N GLY A 125 -7.23 -8.70 -16.59
CA GLY A 125 -7.55 -7.34 -16.16
C GLY A 125 -7.58 -7.17 -14.64
N HIS A 126 -7.50 -5.93 -14.21
CA HIS A 126 -7.61 -5.55 -12.79
C HIS A 126 -8.88 -4.72 -12.55
N LEU A 127 -9.47 -4.84 -11.37
CA LEU A 127 -10.68 -4.08 -11.00
C LEU A 127 -10.53 -2.57 -11.18
N SER A 128 -9.33 -2.02 -10.95
CA SER A 128 -9.04 -0.60 -11.13
C SER A 128 -9.00 -0.13 -12.60
N HIS A 129 -9.00 -1.05 -13.58
CA HIS A 129 -9.12 -0.72 -15.01
C HIS A 129 -10.56 -0.55 -15.46
N GLY A 130 -11.52 -0.73 -14.57
CA GLY A 130 -12.95 -0.71 -14.84
C GLY A 130 -13.59 -2.05 -14.53
N TYR A 131 -14.55 -2.02 -13.63
CA TYR A 131 -15.33 -3.19 -13.24
C TYR A 131 -16.73 -3.07 -13.84
N GLN A 132 -17.09 -4.05 -14.65
CA GLN A 132 -18.40 -4.12 -15.25
C GLN A 132 -19.15 -5.36 -14.76
N THR A 133 -20.41 -5.20 -14.47
CA THR A 133 -21.36 -6.30 -14.25
C THR A 133 -22.46 -6.25 -15.30
N PRO A 134 -23.21 -7.35 -15.52
CA PRO A 134 -24.35 -7.33 -16.43
C PRO A 134 -25.38 -6.21 -16.14
N GLN A 135 -25.45 -5.77 -14.87
CA GLN A 135 -26.35 -4.71 -14.42
C GLN A 135 -25.73 -3.31 -14.49
N ARG A 136 -24.43 -3.20 -14.68
CA ARG A 136 -23.68 -1.93 -14.76
C ARG A 136 -22.69 -2.01 -15.92
N LYS A 137 -23.15 -1.62 -17.07
CA LYS A 137 -22.32 -1.38 -18.25
C LYS A 137 -22.03 0.09 -18.41
#